data_37febf4df2b90da6c18e8983f08f8920
#
_entry.id   37febf4df2b90da6c18e8983f08f8920
#
_cell.length_a   1.000
_cell.length_b   1.000
_cell.length_c   1.000
_cell.angle_alpha   90.00
_cell.angle_beta   90.00
_cell.angle_gamma   90.00
#
_symmetry.space_group_name_H-M   'P 1'
#
loop_
_entity.id
_entity.type
_entity.pdbx_description
1 polymer ?
#
loop_
_entity_poly.entity_id
_entity_poly.type
_entity_poly.pdbx_seq_one_letter_code
_entity_poly.pdbx_strand_id
1 'polypeptide(L)'
;MRTSLVYLRLELKRAWKRLPHMYAGAIVLFVLLGTVALLSSKLLYGDAVSGRITVGVVLPADDVVAEKALDMISSLDSVKSICDFEYLNQEAGQKKLHSGDLYALLVIPDGFVQDIITGVNTPVQVVLPGNKDVESRVFRELADAGAKILAASQAGIYAGNELYHRYGLESSIAVLEADLNRIYLGYSLSRGDYFLNRKVSATGDVTTVQFYGISAYVLFLLLCGIPASAYLLPWQKSFARQLSLHGIGSRMVILARIMGMGTLFMAVSLPLGVLAAAKGQIAGSVLSLGIIMLVCVAAAAMVVLVYQAAGTLMGGIMLLFLAGVGQHFLAGGFLPRVFLPERLQQLAGFLPSGLLMNGMKIAVTAVADWSAVIKLIVLIVAGGCLSMILEVRRS
;
A
#
# COMPACT_ATOMS: atom_id res chain seq x y z
N MET A 1 40.97 -25.62 -6.97
CA MET A 1 39.98 -24.97 -7.85
C MET A 1 39.10 -25.97 -8.61
N ARG A 2 39.62 -27.02 -9.19
CA ARG A 2 38.82 -28.00 -9.97
C ARG A 2 37.77 -28.74 -9.15
N THR A 3 38.09 -29.16 -7.93
CA THR A 3 37.15 -29.84 -6.99
C THR A 3 36.00 -28.94 -6.53
N SER A 4 36.26 -27.65 -6.25
CA SER A 4 35.24 -26.69 -5.85
C SER A 4 34.23 -26.41 -6.97
N LEU A 5 34.67 -26.31 -8.22
CA LEU A 5 33.80 -26.16 -9.39
C LEU A 5 32.92 -27.38 -9.63
N VAL A 6 33.50 -28.58 -9.48
CA VAL A 6 32.75 -29.85 -9.58
C VAL A 6 31.67 -29.91 -8.49
N TYR A 7 32.01 -29.55 -7.24
CA TYR A 7 31.07 -29.52 -6.15
C TYR A 7 29.92 -28.54 -6.43
N LEU A 8 30.22 -27.31 -6.88
CA LEU A 8 29.20 -26.32 -7.25
C LEU A 8 28.25 -26.86 -8.31
N ARG A 9 28.78 -27.48 -9.36
CA ARG A 9 27.98 -28.09 -10.43
C ARG A 9 27.08 -29.22 -9.92
N LEU A 10 27.58 -30.05 -9.01
CA LEU A 10 26.80 -31.12 -8.40
C LEU A 10 25.68 -30.58 -7.50
N GLU A 11 25.98 -29.55 -6.71
CA GLU A 11 24.99 -28.90 -5.83
C GLU A 11 23.89 -28.17 -6.62
N LEU A 12 24.24 -27.49 -7.71
CA LEU A 12 23.30 -26.92 -8.65
C LEU A 12 22.41 -28.02 -9.28
N LYS A 13 22.98 -29.13 -9.73
CA LYS A 13 22.18 -30.24 -10.27
C LYS A 13 21.27 -30.84 -9.20
N ARG A 14 21.71 -30.92 -7.94
CA ARG A 14 20.89 -31.35 -6.81
C ARG A 14 19.73 -30.37 -6.55
N ALA A 15 19.99 -29.08 -6.59
CA ALA A 15 18.95 -28.05 -6.48
C ALA A 15 17.90 -28.20 -7.60
N TRP A 16 18.33 -28.28 -8.84
CA TRP A 16 17.44 -28.40 -10.00
C TRP A 16 16.57 -29.67 -10.00
N LYS A 17 17.04 -30.77 -9.39
CA LYS A 17 16.20 -31.96 -9.19
C LYS A 17 15.01 -31.69 -8.25
N ARG A 18 15.05 -30.64 -7.43
CA ARG A 18 13.95 -30.22 -6.55
C ARG A 18 12.96 -29.26 -7.21
N LEU A 19 13.26 -28.83 -8.45
CA LEU A 19 12.40 -27.88 -9.17
C LEU A 19 10.93 -28.30 -9.28
N PRO A 20 10.56 -29.56 -9.57
CA PRO A 20 9.15 -29.98 -9.62
C PRO A 20 8.44 -29.81 -8.27
N HIS A 21 9.12 -30.13 -7.17
CA HIS A 21 8.58 -29.95 -5.81
C HIS A 21 8.42 -28.45 -5.46
N MET A 22 9.38 -27.62 -5.92
CA MET A 22 9.30 -26.18 -5.77
C MET A 22 8.11 -25.60 -6.50
N TYR A 23 7.87 -26.00 -7.75
CA TYR A 23 6.70 -25.54 -8.50
C TYR A 23 5.38 -25.99 -7.86
N ALA A 24 5.29 -27.27 -7.44
CA ALA A 24 4.10 -27.75 -6.75
C ALA A 24 3.82 -26.96 -5.46
N GLY A 25 4.85 -26.76 -4.63
CA GLY A 25 4.72 -25.96 -3.42
C GLY A 25 4.44 -24.48 -3.69
N ALA A 26 5.05 -23.90 -4.73
CA ALA A 26 4.81 -22.53 -5.16
C ALA A 26 3.37 -22.31 -5.62
N ILE A 27 2.78 -23.26 -6.35
CA ILE A 27 1.38 -23.20 -6.78
C ILE A 27 0.46 -23.25 -5.55
N VAL A 28 0.72 -24.15 -4.60
CA VAL A 28 -0.08 -24.24 -3.36
C VAL A 28 0.01 -22.92 -2.55
N LEU A 29 1.21 -22.37 -2.40
CA LEU A 29 1.42 -21.08 -1.72
C LEU A 29 0.74 -19.93 -2.46
N PHE A 30 0.82 -19.89 -3.77
CA PHE A 30 0.19 -18.87 -4.59
C PHE A 30 -1.34 -18.91 -4.45
N VAL A 31 -1.95 -20.10 -4.50
CA VAL A 31 -3.38 -20.28 -4.28
C VAL A 31 -3.76 -19.86 -2.86
N LEU A 32 -3.00 -20.28 -1.85
CA LEU A 32 -3.27 -19.93 -0.46
C LEU A 32 -3.17 -18.42 -0.22
N LEU A 33 -2.11 -17.76 -0.66
CA LEU A 33 -1.97 -16.31 -0.52
C LEU A 33 -3.03 -15.55 -1.33
N GLY A 34 -3.35 -16.04 -2.52
CA GLY A 34 -4.39 -15.48 -3.37
C GLY A 34 -5.79 -15.58 -2.73
N THR A 35 -6.14 -16.74 -2.15
CA THR A 35 -7.42 -16.92 -1.45
C THR A 35 -7.52 -16.05 -0.20
N VAL A 36 -6.44 -15.94 0.59
CA VAL A 36 -6.40 -15.04 1.76
C VAL A 36 -6.57 -13.59 1.31
N ALA A 37 -5.91 -13.17 0.26
CA ALA A 37 -6.03 -11.81 -0.28
C ALA A 37 -7.46 -11.51 -0.77
N LEU A 38 -8.08 -12.45 -1.49
CA LEU A 38 -9.45 -12.30 -1.98
C LEU A 38 -10.48 -12.28 -0.84
N LEU A 39 -10.34 -13.17 0.15
CA LEU A 39 -11.22 -13.19 1.32
C LEU A 39 -11.06 -11.92 2.16
N SER A 40 -9.83 -11.47 2.40
CA SER A 40 -9.56 -10.22 3.12
C SER A 40 -10.13 -9.01 2.37
N SER A 41 -10.00 -8.98 1.05
CA SER A 41 -10.59 -7.92 0.23
C SER A 41 -12.11 -7.86 0.37
N LYS A 42 -12.79 -9.00 0.28
CA LYS A 42 -14.26 -9.06 0.46
C LYS A 42 -14.72 -8.73 1.87
N LEU A 43 -13.98 -9.18 2.89
CA LEU A 43 -14.34 -8.95 4.30
C LEU A 43 -14.07 -7.50 4.75
N LEU A 44 -12.97 -6.89 4.27
CA LEU A 44 -12.56 -5.55 4.69
C LEU A 44 -13.18 -4.44 3.86
N TYR A 45 -13.41 -4.69 2.57
CA TYR A 45 -13.89 -3.65 1.66
C TYR A 45 -15.30 -3.88 1.14
N GLY A 46 -15.91 -5.07 1.36
CA GLY A 46 -17.24 -5.41 0.90
C GLY A 46 -17.44 -5.11 -0.59
N ASP A 47 -18.63 -4.66 -0.96
CA ASP A 47 -18.93 -4.16 -2.30
C ASP A 47 -18.49 -2.69 -2.52
N ALA A 48 -17.92 -2.04 -1.52
CA ALA A 48 -17.43 -0.66 -1.55
C ALA A 48 -16.09 -0.51 -2.31
N VAL A 49 -16.01 -1.11 -3.50
CA VAL A 49 -14.80 -1.07 -4.36
C VAL A 49 -14.62 0.29 -5.06
N SER A 50 -15.54 1.22 -4.94
CA SER A 50 -15.41 2.52 -5.62
C SER A 50 -14.59 3.58 -4.87
N GLY A 51 -14.24 3.36 -3.61
CA GLY A 51 -13.39 4.30 -2.84
C GLY A 51 -13.99 5.70 -2.67
N ARG A 52 -15.25 5.92 -3.07
CA ARG A 52 -15.98 7.15 -2.91
C ARG A 52 -17.03 7.02 -1.81
N ILE A 53 -17.23 8.11 -1.09
CA ILE A 53 -18.21 8.18 0.00
C ILE A 53 -19.58 8.47 -0.62
N THR A 54 -20.50 7.50 -0.59
CA THR A 54 -21.87 7.73 -1.06
C THR A 54 -22.65 8.52 -0.01
N VAL A 55 -23.11 9.71 -0.39
CA VAL A 55 -23.83 10.65 0.46
C VAL A 55 -25.24 10.84 -0.10
N GLY A 56 -26.25 10.52 0.71
CA GLY A 56 -27.63 10.84 0.38
C GLY A 56 -27.89 12.34 0.60
N VAL A 57 -28.63 12.96 -0.30
CA VAL A 57 -29.07 14.36 -0.17
C VAL A 57 -30.55 14.44 -0.27
N VAL A 58 -31.16 15.05 0.74
CA VAL A 58 -32.59 15.40 0.79
C VAL A 58 -32.72 16.87 0.53
N LEU A 59 -33.36 17.22 -0.60
CA LEU A 59 -33.67 18.57 -0.97
C LEU A 59 -35.16 18.86 -0.70
N PRO A 60 -35.53 20.12 -0.42
CA PRO A 60 -36.91 20.56 -0.44
C PRO A 60 -37.54 20.32 -1.81
N ALA A 61 -38.83 20.03 -1.82
CA ALA A 61 -39.60 19.93 -3.06
C ALA A 61 -39.57 21.27 -3.78
N ASP A 62 -39.19 21.27 -5.06
CA ASP A 62 -39.21 22.44 -5.98
C ASP A 62 -38.17 23.56 -5.70
N ASP A 63 -37.13 23.34 -4.89
CA ASP A 63 -36.05 24.32 -4.70
C ASP A 63 -34.95 24.17 -5.78
N VAL A 64 -35.22 24.73 -6.97
CA VAL A 64 -34.29 24.73 -8.13
C VAL A 64 -32.96 25.43 -7.81
N VAL A 65 -32.95 26.36 -6.86
CA VAL A 65 -31.74 27.10 -6.49
C VAL A 65 -30.82 26.24 -5.63
N ALA A 66 -31.40 25.50 -4.66
CA ALA A 66 -30.66 24.54 -3.85
C ALA A 66 -30.09 23.40 -4.71
N GLU A 67 -30.86 22.91 -5.68
CA GLU A 67 -30.39 21.87 -6.63
C GLU A 67 -29.19 22.37 -7.43
N LYS A 68 -29.25 23.54 -8.05
CA LYS A 68 -28.14 24.13 -8.80
C LYS A 68 -26.90 24.39 -7.96
N ALA A 69 -27.08 24.87 -6.72
CA ALA A 69 -25.99 25.11 -5.81
C ALA A 69 -25.25 23.80 -5.45
N LEU A 70 -26.02 22.73 -5.22
CA LEU A 70 -25.46 21.42 -4.92
C LEU A 70 -24.77 20.78 -6.13
N ASP A 71 -25.36 20.92 -7.31
CA ASP A 71 -24.73 20.46 -8.56
C ASP A 71 -23.39 21.17 -8.81
N MET A 72 -23.30 22.45 -8.52
CA MET A 72 -22.06 23.19 -8.59
C MET A 72 -21.02 22.65 -7.60
N ILE A 73 -21.41 22.38 -6.35
CA ILE A 73 -20.52 21.81 -5.32
C ILE A 73 -20.09 20.38 -5.70
N SER A 74 -21.02 19.57 -6.17
CA SER A 74 -20.75 18.18 -6.59
C SER A 74 -19.84 18.08 -7.80
N SER A 75 -19.83 19.10 -8.65
CA SER A 75 -18.98 19.19 -9.85
C SER A 75 -17.54 19.56 -9.53
N LEU A 76 -17.24 20.07 -8.33
CA LEU A 76 -15.88 20.40 -7.92
C LEU A 76 -14.99 19.15 -7.88
N ASP A 77 -13.83 19.18 -8.55
CA ASP A 77 -12.91 18.05 -8.64
C ASP A 77 -12.51 17.48 -7.28
N SER A 78 -12.37 18.34 -6.26
CA SER A 78 -12.05 17.95 -4.89
C SER A 78 -13.17 17.14 -4.22
N VAL A 79 -14.42 17.47 -4.49
CA VAL A 79 -15.61 16.80 -3.94
C VAL A 79 -15.92 15.55 -4.73
N LYS A 80 -15.96 15.65 -6.05
CA LYS A 80 -16.21 14.54 -6.99
C LYS A 80 -15.21 13.40 -6.86
N SER A 81 -13.98 13.69 -6.43
CA SER A 81 -12.96 12.67 -6.21
C SER A 81 -13.18 11.86 -4.91
N ILE A 82 -13.96 12.38 -3.97
CA ILE A 82 -14.14 11.81 -2.62
C ILE A 82 -15.56 11.34 -2.39
N CYS A 83 -16.58 12.10 -2.90
CA CYS A 83 -17.99 11.87 -2.64
C CYS A 83 -18.78 11.62 -3.92
N ASP A 84 -19.74 10.70 -3.84
CA ASP A 84 -20.82 10.53 -4.81
C ASP A 84 -22.14 10.92 -4.12
N PHE A 85 -22.88 11.88 -4.69
CA PHE A 85 -24.15 12.36 -4.14
C PHE A 85 -25.33 11.67 -4.80
N GLU A 86 -26.25 11.15 -3.98
CA GLU A 86 -27.48 10.53 -4.42
C GLU A 86 -28.68 11.33 -3.88
N TYR A 87 -29.52 11.85 -4.78
CA TYR A 87 -30.73 12.60 -4.40
C TYR A 87 -31.85 11.65 -4.01
N LEU A 88 -32.39 11.81 -2.81
CA LEU A 88 -33.37 10.91 -2.21
C LEU A 88 -34.43 11.70 -1.45
N ASN A 89 -35.58 11.09 -1.25
CA ASN A 89 -36.52 11.56 -0.25
C ASN A 89 -36.05 11.14 1.16
N GLN A 90 -36.59 11.80 2.19
CA GLN A 90 -36.14 11.61 3.57
C GLN A 90 -36.31 10.17 4.06
N GLU A 91 -37.42 9.49 3.70
CA GLU A 91 -37.67 8.10 4.10
C GLU A 91 -36.67 7.12 3.45
N ALA A 92 -36.47 7.27 2.13
CA ALA A 92 -35.51 6.44 1.40
C ALA A 92 -34.07 6.68 1.88
N GLY A 93 -33.71 7.95 2.16
CA GLY A 93 -32.39 8.30 2.69
C GLY A 93 -32.12 7.68 4.05
N GLN A 94 -33.08 7.75 4.98
CA GLN A 94 -32.96 7.12 6.30
C GLN A 94 -32.86 5.58 6.18
N LYS A 95 -33.65 4.96 5.30
CA LYS A 95 -33.61 3.52 5.08
C LYS A 95 -32.25 3.06 4.56
N LYS A 96 -31.70 3.76 3.56
CA LYS A 96 -30.36 3.46 2.99
C LYS A 96 -29.22 3.74 3.99
N LEU A 97 -29.38 4.77 4.84
CA LEU A 97 -28.43 5.03 5.92
C LEU A 97 -28.39 3.88 6.95
N HIS A 98 -29.56 3.33 7.31
CA HIS A 98 -29.65 2.19 8.23
C HIS A 98 -29.19 0.87 7.62
N SER A 99 -29.37 0.66 6.31
CA SER A 99 -28.85 -0.53 5.61
C SER A 99 -27.32 -0.50 5.40
N GLY A 100 -26.68 0.67 5.58
CA GLY A 100 -25.24 0.83 5.34
C GLY A 100 -24.88 1.15 3.88
N ASP A 101 -25.88 1.43 3.03
CA ASP A 101 -25.66 1.81 1.62
C ASP A 101 -25.21 3.29 1.49
N LEU A 102 -25.43 4.10 2.55
CA LEU A 102 -24.99 5.49 2.64
C LEU A 102 -24.08 5.69 3.85
N TYR A 103 -23.04 6.48 3.67
CA TYR A 103 -22.12 6.88 4.74
C TYR A 103 -22.55 8.18 5.46
N ALA A 104 -23.42 8.97 4.84
CA ALA A 104 -23.99 10.17 5.42
C ALA A 104 -25.29 10.53 4.70
N LEU A 105 -26.16 11.25 5.39
CA LEU A 105 -27.37 11.87 4.83
C LEU A 105 -27.35 13.36 5.14
N LEU A 106 -27.37 14.18 4.09
CA LEU A 106 -27.44 15.63 4.18
C LEU A 106 -28.90 16.07 3.96
N VAL A 107 -29.48 16.73 4.94
CA VAL A 107 -30.85 17.25 4.86
C VAL A 107 -30.80 18.76 4.81
N ILE A 108 -31.21 19.32 3.67
CA ILE A 108 -31.25 20.75 3.43
C ILE A 108 -32.65 21.23 3.77
N PRO A 109 -32.81 22.20 4.68
CA PRO A 109 -34.14 22.74 5.04
C PRO A 109 -34.72 23.62 3.93
N ASP A 110 -36.03 23.81 3.98
CA ASP A 110 -36.77 24.71 3.07
C ASP A 110 -36.22 26.13 3.21
N GLY A 111 -36.05 26.82 2.07
CA GLY A 111 -35.60 28.20 2.04
C GLY A 111 -34.16 28.47 2.41
N PHE A 112 -33.32 27.42 2.57
CA PHE A 112 -31.93 27.52 3.00
C PHE A 112 -31.11 28.55 2.22
N VAL A 113 -31.23 28.58 0.88
CA VAL A 113 -30.49 29.54 0.05
C VAL A 113 -30.94 30.96 0.29
N GLN A 114 -32.26 31.17 0.47
CA GLN A 114 -32.81 32.50 0.78
C GLN A 114 -32.38 32.96 2.17
N ASP A 115 -32.35 32.05 3.14
CA ASP A 115 -31.88 32.32 4.51
C ASP A 115 -30.40 32.73 4.53
N ILE A 116 -29.55 32.07 3.74
CA ILE A 116 -28.15 32.50 3.56
C ILE A 116 -28.09 33.95 3.03
N ILE A 117 -28.90 34.31 2.03
CA ILE A 117 -28.88 35.63 1.41
C ILE A 117 -29.38 36.68 2.41
N THR A 118 -30.42 36.39 3.20
CA THR A 118 -31.02 37.33 4.17
C THR A 118 -30.29 37.36 5.52
N GLY A 119 -29.28 36.54 5.72
CA GLY A 119 -28.48 36.49 6.98
C GLY A 119 -29.15 35.65 8.08
N VAL A 120 -30.14 34.85 7.75
CA VAL A 120 -30.74 33.88 8.66
C VAL A 120 -29.90 32.59 8.59
N ASN A 121 -29.29 32.20 9.68
CA ASN A 121 -28.43 30.99 9.72
C ASN A 121 -29.27 29.75 10.02
N THR A 122 -30.00 29.24 9.02
CA THR A 122 -30.71 27.97 9.15
C THR A 122 -29.77 26.79 9.05
N PRO A 123 -29.71 25.89 10.05
CA PRO A 123 -28.71 24.82 10.08
C PRO A 123 -29.08 23.71 9.11
N VAL A 124 -28.10 23.26 8.31
CA VAL A 124 -28.18 22.03 7.54
C VAL A 124 -27.90 20.83 8.46
N GLN A 125 -28.73 19.79 8.35
CA GLN A 125 -28.56 18.61 9.17
C GLN A 125 -27.68 17.55 8.45
N VAL A 126 -26.67 17.06 9.13
CA VAL A 126 -25.84 15.94 8.67
C VAL A 126 -26.12 14.75 9.58
N VAL A 127 -26.82 13.73 9.04
CA VAL A 127 -27.12 12.50 9.76
C VAL A 127 -26.07 11.45 9.41
N LEU A 128 -25.40 10.90 10.41
CA LEU A 128 -24.38 9.88 10.26
C LEU A 128 -24.87 8.53 10.81
N PRO A 129 -24.44 7.39 10.26
CA PRO A 129 -24.77 6.08 10.81
C PRO A 129 -24.19 5.91 12.21
N GLY A 130 -24.81 5.07 13.04
CA GLY A 130 -24.34 4.78 14.39
C GLY A 130 -22.97 4.08 14.44
N ASN A 131 -22.59 3.43 13.36
CA ASN A 131 -21.25 2.85 13.19
C ASN A 131 -20.23 3.97 12.94
N LYS A 132 -19.09 3.89 13.64
CA LYS A 132 -18.04 4.92 13.52
C LYS A 132 -17.11 4.59 12.34
N ASP A 133 -17.65 4.49 11.14
CA ASP A 133 -16.87 4.21 9.94
C ASP A 133 -15.95 5.39 9.58
N VAL A 134 -14.83 5.07 8.96
CA VAL A 134 -13.82 6.08 8.58
C VAL A 134 -14.40 7.06 7.57
N GLU A 135 -15.18 6.56 6.63
CA GLU A 135 -15.86 7.31 5.57
C GLU A 135 -16.80 8.36 6.13
N SER A 136 -17.64 7.99 7.10
CA SER A 136 -18.55 8.91 7.77
C SER A 136 -17.83 10.02 8.53
N ARG A 137 -16.66 9.70 9.13
CA ARG A 137 -15.83 10.71 9.81
C ARG A 137 -15.18 11.66 8.82
N VAL A 138 -14.65 11.13 7.69
CA VAL A 138 -14.06 11.95 6.63
C VAL A 138 -15.10 12.90 6.06
N PHE A 139 -16.33 12.42 5.81
CA PHE A 139 -17.42 13.28 5.33
C PHE A 139 -17.78 14.36 6.36
N ARG A 140 -17.85 14.02 7.65
CA ARG A 140 -18.11 14.99 8.70
C ARG A 140 -17.07 16.11 8.73
N GLU A 141 -15.78 15.78 8.67
CA GLU A 141 -14.71 16.78 8.63
C GLU A 141 -14.78 17.65 7.36
N LEU A 142 -15.15 17.05 6.22
CA LEU A 142 -15.35 17.77 4.96
C LEU A 142 -16.52 18.74 5.06
N ALA A 143 -17.65 18.31 5.62
CA ALA A 143 -18.84 19.13 5.82
C ALA A 143 -18.56 20.29 6.80
N ASP A 144 -17.86 20.02 7.91
CA ASP A 144 -17.46 21.06 8.90
C ASP A 144 -16.51 22.09 8.27
N ALA A 145 -15.55 21.65 7.46
CA ALA A 145 -14.67 22.54 6.73
C ALA A 145 -15.45 23.42 5.73
N GLY A 146 -16.40 22.86 5.00
CA GLY A 146 -17.27 23.59 4.07
C GLY A 146 -18.14 24.63 4.81
N ALA A 147 -18.75 24.25 5.93
CA ALA A 147 -19.54 25.15 6.77
C ALA A 147 -18.71 26.33 7.30
N LYS A 148 -17.47 26.10 7.74
CA LYS A 148 -16.56 27.16 8.20
C LYS A 148 -16.18 28.13 7.09
N ILE A 149 -15.93 27.64 5.88
CA ILE A 149 -15.64 28.50 4.72
C ILE A 149 -16.86 29.37 4.40
N LEU A 150 -18.06 28.79 4.38
CA LEU A 150 -19.29 29.52 4.14
C LEU A 150 -19.53 30.57 5.22
N ALA A 151 -19.42 30.22 6.49
CA ALA A 151 -19.60 31.14 7.61
C ALA A 151 -18.59 32.30 7.58
N ALA A 152 -17.32 32.04 7.24
CA ALA A 152 -16.32 33.09 7.09
C ALA A 152 -16.62 34.05 5.95
N SER A 153 -17.12 33.53 4.81
CA SER A 153 -17.53 34.33 3.66
C SER A 153 -18.74 35.21 3.99
N GLN A 154 -19.77 34.65 4.65
CA GLN A 154 -20.95 35.39 5.09
C GLN A 154 -20.59 36.49 6.11
N ALA A 155 -19.74 36.18 7.08
CA ALA A 155 -19.29 37.19 8.06
C ALA A 155 -18.61 38.39 7.39
N GLY A 156 -17.82 38.16 6.33
CA GLY A 156 -17.20 39.21 5.55
C GLY A 156 -18.22 40.06 4.78
N ILE A 157 -19.26 39.45 4.18
CA ILE A 157 -20.35 40.17 3.48
C ILE A 157 -21.15 41.02 4.47
N TYR A 158 -21.56 40.43 5.61
CA TYR A 158 -22.32 41.15 6.63
C TYR A 158 -21.54 42.31 7.25
N ALA A 159 -20.25 42.14 7.49
CA ALA A 159 -19.38 43.22 7.97
C ALA A 159 -19.26 44.35 6.93
N GLY A 160 -19.20 44.01 5.66
CA GLY A 160 -19.22 44.98 4.56
C GLY A 160 -20.55 45.75 4.52
N ASN A 161 -21.70 45.09 4.61
CA ASN A 161 -23.00 45.69 4.62
C ASN A 161 -23.19 46.65 5.83
N GLU A 162 -22.76 46.23 7.02
CA GLU A 162 -22.83 47.07 8.23
C GLU A 162 -21.99 48.34 8.08
N LEU A 163 -20.79 48.26 7.46
CA LEU A 163 -19.97 49.44 7.17
C LEU A 163 -20.67 50.41 6.19
N TYR A 164 -21.28 49.89 5.12
CA TYR A 164 -21.98 50.70 4.13
C TYR A 164 -23.21 51.40 4.74
N HIS A 165 -23.97 50.71 5.59
CA HIS A 165 -25.06 51.32 6.34
C HIS A 165 -24.56 52.43 7.27
N ARG A 166 -23.43 52.19 7.98
CA ARG A 166 -22.85 53.18 8.90
C ARG A 166 -22.39 54.45 8.20
N TYR A 167 -21.93 54.34 6.95
CA TYR A 167 -21.48 55.46 6.14
C TYR A 167 -22.54 56.03 5.20
N GLY A 168 -23.78 55.56 5.27
CA GLY A 168 -24.88 56.05 4.43
C GLY A 168 -24.78 55.72 2.95
N LEU A 169 -24.06 54.62 2.60
CA LEU A 169 -23.83 54.18 1.23
C LEU A 169 -24.78 53.05 0.79
N GLU A 170 -26.00 53.07 1.28
CA GLU A 170 -26.98 51.98 1.11
C GLU A 170 -27.31 51.66 -0.36
N SER A 171 -27.30 52.66 -1.24
CA SER A 171 -27.55 52.48 -2.68
C SER A 171 -26.46 51.61 -3.36
N SER A 172 -25.32 51.41 -2.75
CA SER A 172 -24.17 50.67 -3.31
C SER A 172 -23.98 49.29 -2.67
N ILE A 173 -24.83 48.88 -1.73
CA ILE A 173 -24.76 47.59 -1.02
C ILE A 173 -24.81 46.41 -2.02
N ALA A 174 -25.74 46.43 -2.97
CA ALA A 174 -25.87 45.37 -3.97
C ALA A 174 -24.61 45.18 -4.83
N VAL A 175 -23.89 46.28 -5.12
CA VAL A 175 -22.60 46.20 -5.86
C VAL A 175 -21.53 45.61 -4.97
N LEU A 176 -21.45 46.01 -3.70
CA LEU A 176 -20.53 45.46 -2.73
C LEU A 176 -20.73 43.94 -2.55
N GLU A 177 -21.99 43.52 -2.36
CA GLU A 177 -22.32 42.08 -2.22
C GLU A 177 -21.94 41.28 -3.45
N ALA A 178 -22.20 41.78 -4.65
CA ALA A 178 -21.81 41.14 -5.90
C ALA A 178 -20.29 41.00 -6.01
N ASP A 179 -19.53 42.03 -5.65
CA ASP A 179 -18.08 42.02 -5.69
C ASP A 179 -17.47 41.08 -4.63
N LEU A 180 -18.00 41.13 -3.39
CA LEU A 180 -17.58 40.22 -2.33
C LEU A 180 -17.87 38.76 -2.67
N ASN A 181 -19.08 38.47 -3.17
CA ASN A 181 -19.45 37.14 -3.61
C ASN A 181 -18.52 36.64 -4.72
N ARG A 182 -18.18 37.48 -5.71
CA ARG A 182 -17.24 37.13 -6.78
C ARG A 182 -15.87 36.81 -6.22
N ILE A 183 -15.36 37.61 -5.27
CA ILE A 183 -14.07 37.41 -4.61
C ILE A 183 -14.08 36.10 -3.83
N TYR A 184 -15.06 35.88 -2.95
CA TYR A 184 -15.13 34.68 -2.13
C TYR A 184 -15.31 33.41 -2.94
N LEU A 185 -16.17 33.42 -3.98
CA LEU A 185 -16.31 32.28 -4.90
C LEU A 185 -15.02 32.04 -5.67
N GLY A 186 -14.35 33.10 -6.16
CA GLY A 186 -13.07 32.98 -6.83
C GLY A 186 -12.02 32.30 -5.96
N TYR A 187 -11.84 32.73 -4.72
CA TYR A 187 -10.87 32.13 -3.80
C TYR A 187 -11.27 30.74 -3.30
N SER A 188 -12.56 30.46 -3.11
CA SER A 188 -13.05 29.18 -2.60
C SER A 188 -13.07 28.09 -3.68
N LEU A 189 -13.42 28.44 -4.91
CA LEU A 189 -13.58 27.48 -6.01
C LEU A 189 -12.30 27.28 -6.83
N SER A 190 -11.47 28.32 -7.02
CA SER A 190 -10.25 28.26 -7.80
C SER A 190 -9.05 27.71 -7.00
N ARG A 191 -9.26 26.65 -6.20
CA ARG A 191 -8.20 26.07 -5.35
C ARG A 191 -6.96 25.64 -6.15
N GLY A 192 -7.13 25.21 -7.40
CA GLY A 192 -6.04 24.81 -8.29
C GLY A 192 -5.03 25.90 -8.58
N ASP A 193 -5.45 27.17 -8.54
CA ASP A 193 -4.61 28.34 -8.84
C ASP A 193 -3.75 28.75 -7.63
N TYR A 194 -4.23 28.45 -6.42
CA TYR A 194 -3.59 28.87 -5.15
C TYR A 194 -2.87 27.73 -4.43
N PHE A 195 -3.20 26.48 -4.72
CA PHE A 195 -2.63 25.30 -4.07
C PHE A 195 -2.06 24.31 -5.08
N LEU A 196 -0.76 24.03 -4.95
CA LEU A 196 -0.13 22.93 -5.68
C LEU A 196 -0.63 21.59 -5.10
N ASN A 197 -1.45 20.90 -5.87
CA ASN A 197 -1.90 19.55 -5.51
C ASN A 197 -0.74 18.56 -5.64
N ARG A 198 -0.06 18.28 -4.53
CA ARG A 198 0.92 17.21 -4.45
C ARG A 198 0.24 15.94 -3.97
N LYS A 199 0.06 14.97 -4.86
CA LYS A 199 -0.39 13.63 -4.46
C LYS A 199 0.71 12.98 -3.61
N VAL A 200 0.50 12.90 -2.30
CA VAL A 200 1.35 12.13 -1.40
C VAL A 200 0.76 10.73 -1.32
N SER A 201 1.38 9.78 -2.01
CA SER A 201 0.98 8.39 -1.92
C SER A 201 1.59 7.74 -0.69
N ALA A 202 0.80 7.01 0.11
CA ALA A 202 1.29 6.19 1.22
C ALA A 202 2.26 5.09 0.76
N THR A 203 2.21 4.73 -0.52
CA THR A 203 3.06 3.71 -1.17
C THR A 203 4.32 4.30 -1.82
N GLY A 204 4.50 5.64 -1.80
CA GLY A 204 5.61 6.35 -2.44
C GLY A 204 5.44 6.41 -3.97
N ASP A 205 6.50 6.09 -4.72
CA ASP A 205 6.56 6.23 -6.18
C ASP A 205 5.86 5.10 -6.96
N VAL A 206 5.28 4.12 -6.26
CA VAL A 206 4.56 2.99 -6.87
C VAL A 206 3.06 3.09 -6.60
N THR A 207 2.25 2.59 -7.53
CA THR A 207 0.81 2.50 -7.33
C THR A 207 0.47 1.52 -6.20
N THR A 208 -0.72 1.65 -5.61
CA THR A 208 -1.19 0.74 -4.55
C THR A 208 -1.16 -0.72 -5.00
N VAL A 209 -1.57 -1.00 -6.23
CA VAL A 209 -1.55 -2.36 -6.81
C VAL A 209 -0.12 -2.88 -6.93
N GLN A 210 0.81 -2.06 -7.43
CA GLN A 210 2.23 -2.42 -7.52
C GLN A 210 2.83 -2.66 -6.14
N PHE A 211 2.51 -1.83 -5.15
CA PHE A 211 3.00 -1.98 -3.78
C PHE A 211 2.59 -3.33 -3.18
N TYR A 212 1.30 -3.67 -3.22
CA TYR A 212 0.83 -4.95 -2.70
C TYR A 212 1.28 -6.14 -3.55
N GLY A 213 1.45 -5.96 -4.86
CA GLY A 213 2.07 -6.96 -5.74
C GLY A 213 3.52 -7.26 -5.36
N ILE A 214 4.34 -6.23 -5.10
CA ILE A 214 5.72 -6.36 -4.61
C ILE A 214 5.74 -7.05 -3.25
N SER A 215 4.88 -6.62 -2.34
CA SER A 215 4.76 -7.20 -0.99
C SER A 215 4.42 -8.69 -1.05
N ALA A 216 3.36 -9.05 -1.76
CA ALA A 216 2.95 -10.44 -1.92
C ALA A 216 4.04 -11.30 -2.57
N TYR A 217 4.73 -10.77 -3.58
CA TYR A 217 5.84 -11.46 -4.22
C TYR A 217 7.01 -11.72 -3.27
N VAL A 218 7.41 -10.73 -2.46
CA VAL A 218 8.51 -10.89 -1.50
C VAL A 218 8.15 -11.92 -0.42
N LEU A 219 6.93 -11.86 0.12
CA LEU A 219 6.45 -12.85 1.08
C LEU A 219 6.39 -14.25 0.47
N PHE A 220 5.83 -14.37 -0.73
CA PHE A 220 5.80 -15.62 -1.50
C PHE A 220 7.21 -16.19 -1.71
N LEU A 221 8.18 -15.35 -2.12
CA LEU A 221 9.55 -15.77 -2.36
C LEU A 221 10.21 -16.31 -1.08
N LEU A 222 10.03 -15.65 0.06
CA LEU A 222 10.53 -16.12 1.35
C LEU A 222 9.89 -17.45 1.74
N LEU A 223 8.57 -17.59 1.62
CA LEU A 223 7.85 -18.81 1.97
C LEU A 223 8.12 -19.97 1.00
N CYS A 224 8.58 -19.70 -0.22
CA CYS A 224 9.07 -20.71 -1.16
C CYS A 224 10.31 -21.49 -0.64
N GLY A 225 10.95 -21.03 0.44
CA GLY A 225 11.92 -21.83 1.18
C GLY A 225 11.32 -23.05 1.88
N ILE A 226 10.00 -23.10 2.14
CA ILE A 226 9.34 -24.24 2.78
C ILE A 226 9.33 -25.49 1.88
N PRO A 227 8.86 -25.44 0.61
CA PRO A 227 8.98 -26.57 -0.30
C PRO A 227 10.42 -27.03 -0.57
N ALA A 228 11.41 -26.12 -0.42
CA ALA A 228 12.83 -26.43 -0.56
C ALA A 228 13.48 -26.97 0.72
N SER A 229 12.77 -27.10 1.81
CA SER A 229 13.29 -27.46 3.14
C SER A 229 14.24 -28.65 3.15
N ALA A 230 13.92 -29.73 2.46
CA ALA A 230 14.78 -30.91 2.38
C ALA A 230 16.14 -30.64 1.67
N TYR A 231 16.20 -29.67 0.78
CA TYR A 231 17.46 -29.23 0.14
C TYR A 231 18.29 -28.35 1.07
N LEU A 232 17.65 -27.58 1.92
CA LEU A 232 18.27 -26.55 2.77
C LEU A 232 18.86 -27.09 4.07
N LEU A 233 18.53 -28.33 4.45
CA LEU A 233 19.06 -28.94 5.68
C LEU A 233 20.58 -28.98 5.69
N PRO A 234 21.21 -28.61 6.82
CA PRO A 234 22.65 -28.79 7.01
C PRO A 234 23.07 -30.24 6.78
N TRP A 235 24.27 -30.42 6.27
CA TRP A 235 24.83 -31.75 6.15
C TRP A 235 25.10 -32.39 7.52
N GLN A 236 25.00 -33.73 7.60
CA GLN A 236 25.42 -34.47 8.77
C GLN A 236 26.93 -34.26 8.99
N LYS A 237 27.37 -34.23 10.26
CA LYS A 237 28.74 -33.95 10.65
C LYS A 237 29.77 -34.87 9.95
N SER A 238 29.45 -36.15 9.82
CA SER A 238 30.31 -37.15 9.14
C SER A 238 30.55 -36.75 7.68
N PHE A 239 29.49 -36.35 6.97
CA PHE A 239 29.62 -35.96 5.57
C PHE A 239 30.31 -34.59 5.40
N ALA A 240 30.04 -33.65 6.27
CA ALA A 240 30.70 -32.32 6.27
C ALA A 240 32.23 -32.51 6.47
N ARG A 241 32.64 -33.42 7.38
CA ARG A 241 34.05 -33.74 7.60
C ARG A 241 34.70 -34.41 6.36
N GLN A 242 34.00 -35.31 5.67
CA GLN A 242 34.50 -35.90 4.42
C GLN A 242 34.69 -34.83 3.33
N LEU A 243 33.76 -33.91 3.18
CA LEU A 243 33.90 -32.80 2.24
C LEU A 243 35.11 -31.93 2.54
N SER A 244 35.41 -31.66 3.82
CA SER A 244 36.55 -30.86 4.24
C SER A 244 37.89 -31.57 3.91
N LEU A 245 37.96 -32.89 4.05
CA LEU A 245 39.13 -33.70 3.64
C LEU A 245 39.40 -33.62 2.13
N HIS A 246 38.36 -33.42 1.31
CA HIS A 246 38.51 -33.23 -0.13
C HIS A 246 38.75 -31.75 -0.51
N GLY A 247 39.02 -30.87 0.45
CA GLY A 247 39.32 -29.47 0.24
C GLY A 247 38.06 -28.58 0.00
N ILE A 248 36.86 -29.11 0.32
CA ILE A 248 35.61 -28.37 0.22
C ILE A 248 35.24 -27.83 1.61
N GLY A 249 35.67 -26.61 1.90
CA GLY A 249 35.39 -25.95 3.18
C GLY A 249 33.94 -25.40 3.27
N SER A 250 33.53 -25.04 4.50
CA SER A 250 32.19 -24.50 4.82
C SER A 250 31.79 -23.30 3.94
N ARG A 251 32.78 -22.46 3.56
CA ARG A 251 32.54 -21.31 2.65
C ARG A 251 31.96 -21.77 1.31
N MET A 252 32.52 -22.81 0.73
CA MET A 252 32.09 -23.32 -0.57
C MET A 252 30.71 -24.00 -0.48
N VAL A 253 30.47 -24.70 0.64
CA VAL A 253 29.16 -25.33 0.90
C VAL A 253 28.06 -24.31 0.97
N ILE A 254 28.22 -23.23 1.76
CA ILE A 254 27.21 -22.17 1.90
C ILE A 254 27.02 -21.41 0.60
N LEU A 255 28.13 -21.04 -0.09
CA LEU A 255 28.03 -20.35 -1.38
C LEU A 255 27.24 -21.18 -2.40
N ALA A 256 27.56 -22.49 -2.52
CA ALA A 256 26.88 -23.39 -3.44
C ALA A 256 25.39 -23.54 -3.12
N ARG A 257 25.00 -23.56 -1.83
CA ARG A 257 23.60 -23.57 -1.40
C ARG A 257 22.87 -22.29 -1.73
N ILE A 258 23.46 -21.12 -1.45
CA ILE A 258 22.87 -19.83 -1.79
C ILE A 258 22.68 -19.72 -3.31
N MET A 259 23.67 -20.10 -4.10
CA MET A 259 23.54 -20.10 -5.56
C MET A 259 22.49 -21.10 -6.06
N GLY A 260 22.47 -22.31 -5.52
CA GLY A 260 21.47 -23.33 -5.87
C GLY A 260 20.05 -22.87 -5.55
N MET A 261 19.85 -22.30 -4.35
CA MET A 261 18.54 -21.77 -3.96
C MET A 261 18.17 -20.52 -4.77
N GLY A 262 19.13 -19.65 -5.05
CA GLY A 262 18.94 -18.46 -5.90
C GLY A 262 18.48 -18.82 -7.30
N THR A 263 19.07 -19.86 -7.93
CA THR A 263 18.60 -20.33 -9.25
C THR A 263 17.22 -20.96 -9.22
N LEU A 264 16.84 -21.64 -8.13
CA LEU A 264 15.48 -22.14 -7.93
C LEU A 264 14.47 -21.00 -7.80
N PHE A 265 14.80 -19.97 -7.00
CA PHE A 265 13.96 -18.80 -6.86
C PHE A 265 13.80 -18.05 -8.18
N MET A 266 14.89 -17.91 -8.95
CA MET A 266 14.81 -17.36 -10.31
C MET A 266 13.86 -18.15 -11.21
N ALA A 267 13.98 -19.49 -11.21
CA ALA A 267 13.12 -20.34 -12.03
C ALA A 267 11.64 -20.20 -11.68
N VAL A 268 11.30 -20.11 -10.38
CA VAL A 268 9.91 -19.89 -9.92
C VAL A 268 9.43 -18.46 -10.20
N SER A 269 10.31 -17.48 -10.14
CA SER A 269 9.97 -16.06 -10.38
C SER A 269 9.80 -15.74 -11.86
N LEU A 270 10.40 -16.49 -12.75
CA LEU A 270 10.42 -16.22 -14.19
C LEU A 270 9.01 -16.18 -14.81
N PRO A 271 8.11 -17.15 -14.56
CA PRO A 271 6.73 -17.10 -15.07
C PRO A 271 5.95 -15.89 -14.54
N LEU A 272 6.12 -15.56 -13.25
CA LEU A 272 5.46 -14.41 -12.63
C LEU A 272 5.96 -13.09 -13.20
N GLY A 273 7.28 -12.98 -13.42
CA GLY A 273 7.91 -11.83 -14.06
C GLY A 273 7.44 -11.61 -15.49
N VAL A 274 7.31 -12.68 -16.29
CA VAL A 274 6.79 -12.61 -17.66
C VAL A 274 5.33 -12.15 -17.66
N LEU A 275 4.50 -12.69 -16.78
CA LEU A 275 3.10 -12.27 -16.65
C LEU A 275 2.97 -10.80 -16.22
N ALA A 276 3.79 -10.36 -15.27
CA ALA A 276 3.79 -8.98 -14.81
C ALA A 276 4.29 -8.01 -15.90
N ALA A 277 5.30 -8.38 -16.66
CA ALA A 277 5.78 -7.61 -17.81
C ALA A 277 4.74 -7.52 -18.92
N ALA A 278 4.05 -8.62 -19.24
CA ALA A 278 2.98 -8.65 -20.25
C ALA A 278 1.80 -7.74 -19.85
N LYS A 279 1.55 -7.55 -18.55
CA LYS A 279 0.54 -6.61 -18.03
C LYS A 279 1.06 -5.18 -17.82
N GLY A 280 2.30 -4.88 -18.25
CA GLY A 280 2.90 -3.55 -18.07
C GLY A 280 3.18 -3.16 -16.62
N GLN A 281 3.20 -4.12 -15.68
CA GLN A 281 3.46 -3.86 -14.25
C GLN A 281 4.97 -3.77 -13.93
N ILE A 282 5.82 -4.29 -14.81
CA ILE A 282 7.28 -4.25 -14.70
C ILE A 282 7.85 -3.66 -15.99
N ALA A 283 8.84 -2.82 -15.86
CA ALA A 283 9.45 -2.09 -16.99
C ALA A 283 10.27 -2.96 -17.96
N GLY A 284 10.26 -4.27 -17.91
CA GLY A 284 10.89 -5.18 -18.88
C GLY A 284 12.34 -4.86 -19.29
N SER A 285 13.08 -4.08 -18.50
CA SER A 285 14.43 -3.63 -18.79
C SER A 285 15.50 -4.65 -18.31
N VAL A 286 16.69 -4.56 -18.88
CA VAL A 286 17.85 -5.35 -18.40
C VAL A 286 18.15 -5.07 -16.93
N LEU A 287 17.97 -3.82 -16.50
CA LEU A 287 18.10 -3.43 -15.10
C LEU A 287 17.10 -4.21 -14.21
N SER A 288 15.82 -4.26 -14.62
CA SER A 288 14.78 -5.00 -13.88
C SER A 288 15.13 -6.47 -13.72
N LEU A 289 15.63 -7.13 -14.77
CA LEU A 289 16.06 -8.52 -14.71
C LEU A 289 17.25 -8.71 -13.76
N GLY A 290 18.25 -7.83 -13.82
CA GLY A 290 19.41 -7.87 -12.92
C GLY A 290 19.02 -7.69 -11.46
N ILE A 291 18.09 -6.79 -11.17
CA ILE A 291 17.58 -6.55 -9.81
C ILE A 291 16.74 -7.74 -9.31
N ILE A 292 15.87 -8.33 -10.14
CA ILE A 292 15.13 -9.53 -9.76
C ILE A 292 16.08 -10.67 -9.41
N MET A 293 17.15 -10.86 -10.19
CA MET A 293 18.19 -11.86 -9.88
C MET A 293 18.84 -11.57 -8.54
N LEU A 294 19.21 -10.32 -8.26
CA LEU A 294 19.82 -9.91 -7.01
C LEU A 294 18.88 -10.15 -5.81
N VAL A 295 17.59 -9.83 -5.95
CA VAL A 295 16.55 -10.08 -4.95
C VAL A 295 16.39 -11.59 -4.68
N CYS A 296 16.38 -12.42 -5.72
CA CYS A 296 16.33 -13.89 -5.58
C CYS A 296 17.53 -14.44 -4.80
N VAL A 297 18.76 -13.94 -5.08
CA VAL A 297 19.96 -14.34 -4.36
C VAL A 297 19.94 -13.85 -2.91
N ALA A 298 19.47 -12.63 -2.67
CA ALA A 298 19.33 -12.07 -1.31
C ALA A 298 18.31 -12.86 -0.48
N ALA A 299 17.15 -13.18 -1.04
CA ALA A 299 16.15 -14.03 -0.41
C ALA A 299 16.70 -15.43 -0.12
N ALA A 300 17.46 -16.02 -1.08
CA ALA A 300 18.13 -17.31 -0.89
C ALA A 300 19.12 -17.30 0.26
N ALA A 301 19.94 -16.25 0.39
CA ALA A 301 20.88 -16.10 1.50
C ALA A 301 20.15 -16.07 2.87
N MET A 302 19.02 -15.38 2.95
CA MET A 302 18.20 -15.33 4.17
C MET A 302 17.55 -16.66 4.50
N VAL A 303 16.99 -17.35 3.51
CA VAL A 303 16.36 -18.66 3.71
C VAL A 303 17.41 -19.69 4.14
N VAL A 304 18.58 -19.70 3.50
CA VAL A 304 19.70 -20.57 3.92
C VAL A 304 20.12 -20.28 5.36
N LEU A 305 20.24 -19.01 5.75
CA LEU A 305 20.57 -18.61 7.12
C LEU A 305 19.55 -19.16 8.14
N VAL A 306 18.25 -19.05 7.85
CA VAL A 306 17.19 -19.54 8.75
C VAL A 306 17.31 -21.06 8.96
N TYR A 307 17.51 -21.84 7.90
CA TYR A 307 17.68 -23.29 8.03
C TYR A 307 19.01 -23.67 8.71
N GLN A 308 20.07 -22.91 8.49
CA GLN A 308 21.30 -23.07 9.22
C GLN A 308 21.13 -22.76 10.71
N ALA A 309 20.37 -21.75 11.07
CA ALA A 309 20.09 -21.42 12.46
C ALA A 309 19.23 -22.49 13.15
N ALA A 310 18.18 -22.98 12.50
CA ALA A 310 17.28 -23.99 13.04
C ALA A 310 17.91 -25.40 13.16
N GLY A 311 18.63 -25.82 12.14
CA GLY A 311 19.34 -27.10 12.10
C GLY A 311 18.48 -28.34 11.96
N THR A 312 17.17 -28.24 12.05
CA THR A 312 16.20 -29.31 11.87
C THR A 312 15.16 -28.93 10.84
N LEU A 313 14.54 -29.93 10.21
CA LEU A 313 13.54 -29.69 9.16
C LEU A 313 12.36 -28.88 9.69
N MET A 314 11.74 -29.38 10.76
CA MET A 314 10.54 -28.75 11.34
C MET A 314 10.85 -27.37 11.94
N GLY A 315 11.97 -27.27 12.67
CA GLY A 315 12.45 -25.98 13.19
C GLY A 315 12.72 -24.97 12.10
N GLY A 316 13.31 -25.38 10.96
CA GLY A 316 13.53 -24.53 9.80
C GLY A 316 12.24 -24.01 9.16
N ILE A 317 11.25 -24.89 8.97
CA ILE A 317 9.93 -24.54 8.44
C ILE A 317 9.24 -23.54 9.37
N MET A 318 9.16 -23.86 10.67
CA MET A 318 8.48 -22.99 11.66
C MET A 318 9.18 -21.62 11.79
N LEU A 319 10.53 -21.63 11.90
CA LEU A 319 11.28 -20.41 12.05
C LEU A 319 11.16 -19.53 10.78
N LEU A 320 11.21 -20.14 9.60
CA LEU A 320 11.06 -19.42 8.33
C LEU A 320 9.67 -18.80 8.22
N PHE A 321 8.62 -19.52 8.58
CA PHE A 321 7.25 -19.03 8.56
C PHE A 321 7.08 -17.86 9.55
N LEU A 322 7.39 -18.07 10.82
CA LEU A 322 7.21 -17.04 11.86
C LEU A 322 8.08 -15.81 11.62
N ALA A 323 9.39 -16.02 11.37
CA ALA A 323 10.29 -14.92 11.09
C ALA A 323 9.97 -14.25 9.74
N GLY A 324 9.60 -15.02 8.71
CA GLY A 324 9.24 -14.51 7.40
C GLY A 324 8.01 -13.60 7.46
N VAL A 325 6.91 -14.09 8.04
CA VAL A 325 5.67 -13.32 8.18
C VAL A 325 5.84 -12.14 9.15
N GLY A 326 6.46 -12.38 10.31
CA GLY A 326 6.67 -11.33 11.33
C GLY A 326 7.54 -10.19 10.83
N GLN A 327 8.70 -10.47 10.22
CA GLN A 327 9.55 -9.42 9.65
C GLN A 327 8.89 -8.72 8.46
N HIS A 328 8.08 -9.42 7.68
CA HIS A 328 7.36 -8.83 6.54
C HIS A 328 6.30 -7.83 7.02
N PHE A 329 5.59 -8.15 8.09
CA PHE A 329 4.67 -7.23 8.75
C PHE A 329 5.40 -5.99 9.27
N LEU A 330 6.47 -6.18 10.05
CA LEU A 330 7.27 -5.08 10.61
C LEU A 330 7.97 -4.24 9.53
N ALA A 331 8.29 -4.83 8.39
CA ALA A 331 8.87 -4.12 7.24
C ALA A 331 7.85 -3.24 6.50
N GLY A 332 6.57 -3.29 6.87
CA GLY A 332 5.52 -2.55 6.19
C GLY A 332 4.98 -3.24 4.95
N GLY A 333 5.05 -4.58 4.89
CA GLY A 333 4.54 -5.34 3.75
C GLY A 333 3.02 -5.41 3.72
N PHE A 334 2.37 -5.66 4.86
CA PHE A 334 0.91 -5.70 4.95
C PHE A 334 0.29 -4.30 5.06
N LEU A 335 0.99 -3.37 5.70
CA LEU A 335 0.56 -2.01 5.88
C LEU A 335 1.70 -1.07 5.46
N PRO A 336 1.49 -0.08 4.58
CA PRO A 336 2.54 0.85 4.19
C PRO A 336 3.21 1.50 5.41
N ARG A 337 4.52 1.70 5.31
CA ARG A 337 5.37 2.18 6.44
C ARG A 337 4.86 3.47 7.09
N VAL A 338 4.22 4.33 6.31
CA VAL A 338 3.67 5.62 6.78
C VAL A 338 2.66 5.42 7.92
N PHE A 339 1.97 4.29 7.97
CA PHE A 339 1.01 3.97 9.02
C PHE A 339 1.61 3.28 10.25
N LEU A 340 2.91 2.97 10.22
CA LEU A 340 3.61 2.40 11.36
C LEU A 340 4.09 3.51 12.32
N PRO A 341 4.22 3.26 13.64
CA PRO A 341 4.87 4.18 14.55
C PRO A 341 6.30 4.53 14.11
N GLU A 342 6.76 5.76 14.36
CA GLU A 342 8.06 6.28 13.87
C GLU A 342 9.25 5.36 14.17
N ARG A 343 9.30 4.77 15.37
CA ARG A 343 10.35 3.81 15.75
C ARG A 343 10.36 2.57 14.87
N LEU A 344 9.19 2.06 14.50
CA LEU A 344 9.08 0.91 13.60
C LEU A 344 9.39 1.30 12.16
N GLN A 345 9.07 2.51 11.72
CA GLN A 345 9.42 2.99 10.39
C GLN A 345 10.94 2.98 10.15
N GLN A 346 11.73 3.39 11.15
CA GLN A 346 13.19 3.36 11.09
C GLN A 346 13.72 1.92 10.98
N LEU A 347 13.21 1.02 11.82
CA LEU A 347 13.59 -0.41 11.81
C LEU A 347 13.18 -1.10 10.51
N ALA A 348 12.01 -0.79 9.96
CA ALA A 348 11.48 -1.38 8.73
C ALA A 348 12.45 -1.26 7.54
N GLY A 349 13.23 -0.18 7.50
CA GLY A 349 14.24 0.07 6.45
C GLY A 349 15.41 -0.89 6.46
N PHE A 350 15.71 -1.54 7.59
CA PHE A 350 16.83 -2.47 7.77
C PHE A 350 16.40 -3.94 7.78
N LEU A 351 15.11 -4.21 7.90
CA LEU A 351 14.62 -5.58 7.89
C LEU A 351 14.81 -6.22 6.50
N PRO A 352 15.22 -7.50 6.44
CA PRO A 352 15.46 -8.20 5.17
C PRO A 352 14.30 -8.08 4.19
N SER A 353 13.06 -8.30 4.64
CA SER A 353 11.87 -8.15 3.80
C SER A 353 11.72 -6.74 3.24
N GLY A 354 12.01 -5.70 4.05
CA GLY A 354 11.98 -4.31 3.61
C GLY A 354 13.04 -3.99 2.56
N LEU A 355 14.22 -4.57 2.69
CA LEU A 355 15.29 -4.44 1.69
C LEU A 355 14.93 -5.13 0.37
N LEU A 356 14.34 -6.34 0.44
CA LEU A 356 13.84 -7.06 -0.75
C LEU A 356 12.73 -6.27 -1.45
N MET A 357 11.78 -5.68 -0.69
CA MET A 357 10.73 -4.82 -1.27
C MET A 357 11.30 -3.58 -1.95
N ASN A 358 12.30 -2.92 -1.35
CA ASN A 358 12.95 -1.77 -1.98
C ASN A 358 13.69 -2.17 -3.27
N GLY A 359 14.34 -3.33 -3.29
CA GLY A 359 14.91 -3.88 -4.53
C GLY A 359 13.85 -4.12 -5.60
N MET A 360 12.73 -4.74 -5.25
CA MET A 360 11.64 -4.97 -6.20
C MET A 360 10.99 -3.68 -6.72
N LYS A 361 10.98 -2.60 -5.92
CA LYS A 361 10.55 -1.28 -6.43
C LYS A 361 11.39 -0.82 -7.61
N ILE A 362 12.72 -0.97 -7.54
CA ILE A 362 13.61 -0.65 -8.67
C ILE A 362 13.26 -1.47 -9.91
N ALA A 363 12.97 -2.77 -9.73
CA ALA A 363 12.59 -3.64 -10.84
C ALA A 363 11.27 -3.21 -11.51
N VAL A 364 10.32 -2.68 -10.74
CA VAL A 364 9.01 -2.22 -11.22
C VAL A 364 9.10 -0.85 -11.88
N THR A 365 9.79 0.12 -11.24
CA THR A 365 9.87 1.51 -11.69
C THR A 365 10.97 1.77 -12.72
N ALA A 366 11.95 0.86 -12.82
CA ALA A 366 13.21 1.01 -13.58
C ALA A 366 14.03 2.26 -13.19
N VAL A 367 13.74 2.85 -12.03
CA VAL A 367 14.52 3.97 -11.48
C VAL A 367 15.63 3.39 -10.60
N ALA A 368 16.89 3.66 -10.96
CA ALA A 368 18.05 3.13 -10.24
C ALA A 368 18.20 3.81 -8.87
N ASP A 369 18.09 3.02 -7.81
CA ASP A 369 18.48 3.40 -6.43
C ASP A 369 19.69 2.58 -6.00
N TRP A 370 20.86 3.15 -6.18
CA TRP A 370 22.14 2.50 -5.83
C TRP A 370 22.26 2.20 -4.33
N SER A 371 21.62 2.99 -3.46
CA SER A 371 21.60 2.74 -2.03
C SER A 371 20.86 1.43 -1.70
N ALA A 372 19.71 1.18 -2.33
CA ALA A 372 18.97 -0.06 -2.17
C ALA A 372 19.76 -1.27 -2.73
N VAL A 373 20.43 -1.11 -3.87
CA VAL A 373 21.29 -2.17 -4.44
C VAL A 373 22.44 -2.53 -3.49
N ILE A 374 23.14 -1.53 -2.94
CA ILE A 374 24.22 -1.77 -1.97
C ILE A 374 23.69 -2.49 -0.73
N LYS A 375 22.54 -2.08 -0.19
CA LYS A 375 21.91 -2.73 0.96
C LYS A 375 21.56 -4.20 0.67
N LEU A 376 21.09 -4.53 -0.54
CA LEU A 376 20.86 -5.92 -0.94
C LEU A 376 22.15 -6.74 -1.00
N ILE A 377 23.23 -6.17 -1.53
CA ILE A 377 24.54 -6.83 -1.54
C ILE A 377 25.04 -7.07 -0.11
N VAL A 378 24.91 -6.07 0.76
CA VAL A 378 25.25 -6.21 2.19
C VAL A 378 24.41 -7.31 2.84
N LEU A 379 23.14 -7.42 2.53
CA LEU A 379 22.25 -8.47 3.03
C LEU A 379 22.74 -9.86 2.60
N ILE A 380 23.15 -10.04 1.34
CA ILE A 380 23.71 -11.30 0.81
C ILE A 380 24.97 -11.67 1.56
N VAL A 381 25.90 -10.72 1.69
CA VAL A 381 27.18 -10.93 2.36
C VAL A 381 26.99 -11.26 3.84
N ALA A 382 26.17 -10.48 4.54
CA ALA A 382 25.87 -10.70 5.96
C ALA A 382 25.19 -12.05 6.20
N GLY A 383 24.16 -12.40 5.41
CA GLY A 383 23.48 -13.69 5.48
C GLY A 383 24.40 -14.85 5.17
N GLY A 384 25.27 -14.70 4.17
CA GLY A 384 26.30 -15.69 3.83
C GLY A 384 27.33 -15.87 4.95
N CYS A 385 27.89 -14.79 5.48
CA CYS A 385 28.87 -14.83 6.58
C CYS A 385 28.29 -15.46 7.86
N LEU A 386 27.06 -15.06 8.25
CA LEU A 386 26.40 -15.65 9.41
C LEU A 386 26.11 -17.14 9.21
N SER A 387 25.66 -17.54 8.00
CA SER A 387 25.47 -18.95 7.66
C SER A 387 26.76 -19.75 7.74
N MET A 388 27.89 -19.17 7.30
CA MET A 388 29.22 -19.80 7.40
C MET A 388 29.64 -19.99 8.85
N ILE A 389 29.46 -19.00 9.71
CA ILE A 389 29.77 -19.09 11.15
C ILE A 389 28.95 -20.22 11.80
N LEU A 390 27.68 -20.33 11.48
CA LEU A 390 26.82 -21.40 12.00
C LEU A 390 27.22 -22.77 11.50
N GLU A 391 27.64 -22.90 10.23
CA GLU A 391 28.13 -24.17 9.67
C GLU A 391 29.44 -24.60 10.34
N VAL A 392 30.39 -23.67 10.54
CA VAL A 392 31.66 -23.97 11.23
C VAL A 392 31.46 -24.42 12.68
N ARG A 393 30.50 -23.82 13.39
CA ARG A 393 30.19 -24.21 14.78
C ARG A 393 29.55 -25.61 14.88
N ARG A 394 28.96 -26.09 13.79
CA ARG A 394 28.30 -27.40 13.72
C ARG A 394 29.21 -28.54 13.23
N SER A 395 30.16 -28.22 12.34
CA SER A 395 31.16 -29.19 11.81
C SER A 395 32.19 -29.55 12.87
#